data_653169fbe17a01216ade40bcdd813ffa
#
_entry.id   653169fbe17a01216ade40bcdd813ffa
#
_cell.length_a   1.000
_cell.length_b   1.000
_cell.length_c   1.000
_cell.angle_alpha   90.00
_cell.angle_beta   90.00
_cell.angle_gamma   90.00
#
_symmetry.space_group_name_H-M   'P 1'
#
loop_
_entity.id
_entity.type
_entity.pdbx_description
1 polymer ?
#
loop_
_entity_poly.entity_id
_entity_poly.type
_entity_poly.pdbx_seq_one_letter_code
_entity_poly.pdbx_strand_id
1 'polypeptide(L)'
;MNYNIVGKIYILTNPSFPDYVKIGYSKNVEERLNRLNNSEAVPFAFRLYATYDVETQSADKVLHKIIDKLNADLRSIDTINDKVRVREFYLISPEDAYELLEDIAIISGTKERLHLYKPTKEEVIEEETAEKNRELSKNRHHFKEIKFKSSLTNKAYYSKTKDDGTLGIYEEATNIEVPNNSNPSKKQILLQAVKDLNGEVESNITLYQLQHRLEKLLSK
;
A
#
# COMPACT_ATOMS: atom_id res chain seq x y z
N MET A 1 34.13 -26.91 -2.42
CA MET A 1 34.12 -26.40 -1.02
C MET A 1 32.75 -26.72 -0.43
N ASN A 2 32.71 -27.45 0.72
CA ASN A 2 31.43 -27.71 1.38
C ASN A 2 31.07 -26.45 2.19
N TYR A 3 30.14 -25.66 1.66
CA TYR A 3 29.59 -24.51 2.36
C TYR A 3 28.55 -24.97 3.38
N ASN A 4 28.65 -24.46 4.61
CA ASN A 4 27.68 -24.76 5.65
C ASN A 4 26.50 -23.78 5.55
N ILE A 5 25.61 -23.97 4.55
CA ILE A 5 24.42 -23.15 4.37
C ILE A 5 23.46 -23.41 5.51
N VAL A 6 23.13 -22.37 6.28
CA VAL A 6 22.22 -22.45 7.42
C VAL A 6 20.82 -21.93 7.13
N GLY A 7 20.63 -21.28 5.97
CA GLY A 7 19.33 -20.78 5.52
C GLY A 7 19.45 -19.85 4.33
N LYS A 8 18.37 -19.13 4.03
CA LYS A 8 18.27 -18.28 2.86
C LYS A 8 17.68 -16.92 3.24
N ILE A 9 18.26 -15.85 2.70
CA ILE A 9 17.54 -14.58 2.54
C ILE A 9 16.57 -14.77 1.38
N TYR A 10 15.36 -14.23 1.48
CA TYR A 10 14.38 -14.28 0.42
C TYR A 10 13.84 -12.87 0.10
N ILE A 11 13.48 -12.67 -1.17
CA ILE A 11 12.69 -11.54 -1.65
C ILE A 11 11.33 -12.10 -2.07
N LEU A 12 10.26 -11.57 -1.46
CA LEU A 12 8.88 -11.89 -1.83
C LEU A 12 8.20 -10.67 -2.41
N THR A 13 7.36 -10.90 -3.41
CA THR A 13 6.42 -9.94 -3.98
C THR A 13 4.99 -10.31 -3.61
N ASN A 14 4.08 -9.35 -3.70
CA ASN A 14 2.64 -9.59 -3.52
C ASN A 14 1.83 -8.61 -4.35
N PRO A 15 0.90 -9.06 -5.18
CA PRO A 15 0.06 -8.18 -6.00
C PRO A 15 -0.80 -7.19 -5.20
N SER A 16 -1.05 -7.45 -3.92
CA SER A 16 -1.74 -6.49 -3.04
C SER A 16 -0.90 -5.27 -2.71
N PHE A 17 0.43 -5.38 -2.83
CA PHE A 17 1.41 -4.34 -2.48
C PHE A 17 2.48 -4.22 -3.58
N PRO A 18 2.11 -3.80 -4.82
CA PRO A 18 3.00 -3.85 -5.99
C PRO A 18 4.26 -3.00 -5.83
N ASP A 19 4.19 -1.94 -5.03
CA ASP A 19 5.30 -1.02 -4.80
C ASP A 19 6.27 -1.51 -3.71
N TYR A 20 5.97 -2.65 -3.08
CA TYR A 20 6.74 -3.16 -1.95
C TYR A 20 7.27 -4.56 -2.21
N VAL A 21 8.49 -4.79 -1.76
CA VAL A 21 9.03 -6.15 -1.58
C VAL A 21 9.16 -6.46 -0.09
N LYS A 22 9.02 -7.75 0.24
CA LYS A 22 9.35 -8.25 1.56
C LYS A 22 10.69 -8.97 1.52
N ILE A 23 11.64 -8.50 2.33
CA ILE A 23 12.95 -9.14 2.48
C ILE A 23 13.02 -9.78 3.87
N GLY A 24 13.44 -11.04 3.94
CA GLY A 24 13.56 -11.74 5.20
C GLY A 24 14.45 -12.98 5.11
N TYR A 25 14.56 -13.69 6.23
CA TYR A 25 15.35 -14.91 6.37
C TYR A 25 14.47 -16.11 6.75
N SER A 26 14.80 -17.28 6.21
CA SER A 26 14.25 -18.55 6.67
C SER A 26 15.24 -19.70 6.45
N LYS A 27 15.19 -20.71 7.32
CA LYS A 27 15.82 -22.00 7.07
C LYS A 27 15.08 -22.80 6.01
N ASN A 28 13.75 -22.66 5.98
CA ASN A 28 12.86 -23.30 5.01
C ASN A 28 11.94 -22.20 4.41
N VAL A 29 12.26 -21.75 3.18
CA VAL A 29 11.53 -20.67 2.52
C VAL A 29 10.15 -21.13 2.08
N GLU A 30 9.99 -22.38 1.65
CA GLU A 30 8.68 -22.92 1.24
C GLU A 30 7.69 -22.95 2.40
N GLU A 31 8.13 -23.47 3.54
CA GLU A 31 7.29 -23.48 4.75
C GLU A 31 6.94 -22.05 5.21
N ARG A 32 7.91 -21.12 5.11
CA ARG A 32 7.68 -19.71 5.43
C ARG A 32 6.66 -19.08 4.52
N LEU A 33 6.77 -19.31 3.20
CA LEU A 33 5.86 -18.84 2.17
C LEU A 33 4.44 -19.38 2.41
N ASN A 34 4.32 -20.71 2.61
CA ASN A 34 3.04 -21.35 2.91
C ASN A 34 2.38 -20.75 4.16
N ARG A 35 3.14 -20.50 5.22
CA ARG A 35 2.61 -19.89 6.45
C ARG A 35 2.15 -18.45 6.24
N LEU A 36 2.82 -17.68 5.38
CA LEU A 36 2.41 -16.34 5.02
C LEU A 36 1.12 -16.36 4.19
N ASN A 37 1.01 -17.31 3.26
CA ASN A 37 -0.12 -17.42 2.33
C ASN A 37 -1.36 -18.07 2.95
N ASN A 38 -1.20 -18.82 4.05
CA ASN A 38 -2.33 -19.34 4.82
C ASN A 38 -3.02 -18.28 5.70
N SER A 39 -2.56 -17.03 5.65
CA SER A 39 -3.19 -15.92 6.37
C SER A 39 -4.29 -15.29 5.51
N GLU A 40 -5.49 -15.14 6.05
CA GLU A 40 -6.60 -14.41 5.40
C GLU A 40 -6.38 -12.89 5.32
N ALA A 41 -5.22 -12.40 5.80
CA ALA A 41 -4.95 -10.96 5.92
C ALA A 41 -4.66 -10.26 4.58
N VAL A 42 -4.36 -11.00 3.52
CA VAL A 42 -4.01 -10.44 2.19
C VAL A 42 -4.83 -11.10 1.07
N PRO A 43 -5.36 -10.32 0.11
CA PRO A 43 -6.19 -10.85 -0.97
C PRO A 43 -5.44 -11.75 -1.97
N PHE A 44 -4.15 -11.55 -2.13
CA PHE A 44 -3.30 -12.31 -3.06
C PHE A 44 -2.13 -12.94 -2.30
N ALA A 45 -1.67 -14.09 -2.80
CA ALA A 45 -0.55 -14.81 -2.22
C ALA A 45 0.78 -14.06 -2.40
N PHE A 46 1.68 -14.20 -1.43
CA PHE A 46 3.09 -13.87 -1.61
C PHE A 46 3.74 -14.84 -2.57
N ARG A 47 4.65 -14.33 -3.39
CA ARG A 47 5.39 -15.05 -4.41
C ARG A 47 6.87 -14.95 -4.16
N LEU A 48 7.59 -16.01 -4.42
CA LEU A 48 9.04 -16.04 -4.31
C LEU A 48 9.66 -15.40 -5.56
N TYR A 49 10.36 -14.29 -5.36
CA TYR A 49 11.07 -13.59 -6.42
C TYR A 49 12.55 -14.03 -6.50
N ALA A 50 13.24 -14.04 -5.35
CA ALA A 50 14.62 -14.48 -5.29
C ALA A 50 14.98 -15.10 -3.93
N THR A 51 16.04 -15.92 -3.91
CA THR A 51 16.69 -16.41 -2.69
C THR A 51 18.20 -16.29 -2.79
N TYR A 52 18.82 -16.05 -1.64
CA TYR A 52 20.28 -16.03 -1.50
C TYR A 52 20.69 -16.91 -0.32
N ASP A 53 21.48 -17.96 -0.61
CA ASP A 53 21.95 -18.94 0.38
C ASP A 53 23.00 -18.30 1.30
N VAL A 54 22.80 -18.39 2.62
CA VAL A 54 23.67 -17.76 3.62
C VAL A 54 24.19 -18.73 4.66
N GLU A 55 25.40 -18.46 5.15
CA GLU A 55 26.10 -19.27 6.17
C GLU A 55 25.82 -18.81 7.61
N THR A 56 25.09 -17.69 7.77
CA THR A 56 24.78 -17.14 9.08
C THR A 56 23.32 -16.73 9.20
N GLN A 57 22.74 -17.01 10.36
CA GLN A 57 21.38 -16.63 10.70
C GLN A 57 21.18 -15.11 10.80
N SER A 58 22.24 -14.36 11.01
CA SER A 58 22.18 -12.90 11.15
C SER A 58 22.35 -12.15 9.84
N ALA A 59 22.46 -12.84 8.70
CA ALA A 59 22.67 -12.22 7.39
C ALA A 59 21.56 -11.26 7.02
N ASP A 60 20.30 -11.58 7.34
CA ASP A 60 19.14 -10.71 7.14
C ASP A 60 19.25 -9.40 7.94
N LYS A 61 19.70 -9.47 9.19
CA LYS A 61 19.88 -8.27 10.03
C LYS A 61 20.97 -7.35 9.47
N VAL A 62 22.03 -7.94 8.91
CA VAL A 62 23.11 -7.18 8.27
C VAL A 62 22.58 -6.51 7.01
N LEU A 63 21.83 -7.24 6.17
CA LEU A 63 21.20 -6.72 4.96
C LEU A 63 20.24 -5.57 5.29
N HIS A 64 19.32 -5.76 6.23
CA HIS A 64 18.42 -4.72 6.69
C HIS A 64 19.18 -3.46 7.16
N LYS A 65 20.27 -3.65 7.91
CA LYS A 65 21.10 -2.54 8.36
C LYS A 65 21.82 -1.83 7.20
N ILE A 66 22.19 -2.53 6.14
CA ILE A 66 22.78 -1.93 4.93
C ILE A 66 21.71 -1.06 4.25
N ILE A 67 20.53 -1.61 3.98
CA ILE A 67 19.45 -0.86 3.33
C ILE A 67 19.06 0.36 4.16
N ASP A 68 18.86 0.20 5.47
CA ASP A 68 18.48 1.30 6.37
C ASP A 68 19.53 2.42 6.44
N LYS A 69 20.82 2.09 6.23
CA LYS A 69 21.89 3.08 6.16
C LYS A 69 21.98 3.80 4.81
N LEU A 70 21.65 3.12 3.73
CA LEU A 70 21.65 3.70 2.39
C LEU A 70 20.43 4.62 2.20
N ASN A 71 19.28 4.17 2.62
CA ASN A 71 18.05 4.97 2.59
C ASN A 71 17.02 4.42 3.61
N ALA A 72 16.90 5.11 4.74
CA ALA A 72 15.96 4.74 5.80
C ALA A 72 14.46 4.87 5.39
N ASP A 73 14.16 5.72 4.40
CA ASP A 73 12.79 5.98 3.94
C ASP A 73 12.21 4.83 3.10
N LEU A 74 13.07 3.92 2.63
CA LEU A 74 12.60 2.74 1.90
C LEU A 74 11.85 1.75 2.80
N ARG A 75 12.14 1.74 4.09
CA ARG A 75 11.56 0.76 5.01
C ARG A 75 10.20 1.18 5.51
N SER A 76 9.22 0.28 5.41
CA SER A 76 7.90 0.50 5.98
C SER A 76 7.97 0.56 7.51
N ILE A 77 7.59 1.70 8.08
CA ILE A 77 7.51 1.96 9.52
C ILE A 77 6.05 2.26 9.87
N ASP A 78 5.55 1.58 10.87
CA ASP A 78 4.18 1.72 11.36
C ASP A 78 4.21 2.11 12.85
N THR A 79 3.30 2.97 13.27
CA THR A 79 3.18 3.38 14.67
C THR A 79 1.78 3.03 15.17
N ILE A 80 1.71 2.06 16.09
CA ILE A 80 0.46 1.63 16.70
C ILE A 80 0.57 1.80 18.22
N ASN A 81 -0.34 2.57 18.81
CA ASN A 81 -0.37 2.85 20.26
C ASN A 81 1.00 3.35 20.77
N ASP A 82 1.56 4.36 20.11
CA ASP A 82 2.87 4.99 20.39
C ASP A 82 4.08 4.03 20.33
N LYS A 83 3.89 2.81 19.80
CA LYS A 83 4.97 1.87 19.56
C LYS A 83 5.33 1.85 18.08
N VAL A 84 6.59 2.18 17.79
CA VAL A 84 7.15 2.08 16.45
C VAL A 84 7.36 0.61 16.10
N ARG A 85 6.75 0.15 15.00
CA ARG A 85 6.93 -1.19 14.44
C ARG A 85 7.67 -1.07 13.11
N VAL A 86 8.89 -1.55 13.08
CA VAL A 86 9.68 -1.63 11.86
C VAL A 86 9.30 -2.91 11.13
N ARG A 87 8.84 -2.76 9.90
CA ARG A 87 8.42 -3.88 9.05
C ARG A 87 9.57 -4.37 8.18
N GLU A 88 9.46 -5.60 7.69
CA GLU A 88 10.38 -6.19 6.70
C GLU A 88 9.92 -5.91 5.26
N PHE A 89 9.15 -4.85 5.05
CA PHE A 89 8.68 -4.37 3.76
C PHE A 89 9.45 -3.12 3.35
N TYR A 90 9.85 -3.08 2.09
CA TYR A 90 10.64 -2.01 1.50
C TYR A 90 9.95 -1.47 0.27
N LEU A 91 9.86 -0.15 0.15
CA LEU A 91 9.39 0.58 -1.03
C LEU A 91 10.51 0.61 -2.07
N ILE A 92 10.69 -0.50 -2.76
CA ILE A 92 11.74 -0.72 -3.76
C ILE A 92 11.22 -1.73 -4.78
N SER A 93 11.66 -1.64 -6.03
CA SER A 93 11.30 -2.63 -7.04
C SER A 93 11.91 -4.01 -6.74
N PRO A 94 11.30 -5.10 -7.17
CA PRO A 94 11.88 -6.44 -7.03
C PRO A 94 13.24 -6.55 -7.73
N GLU A 95 13.41 -5.85 -8.84
CA GLU A 95 14.64 -5.80 -9.65
C GLU A 95 15.76 -5.12 -8.87
N ASP A 96 15.51 -3.93 -8.30
CA ASP A 96 16.53 -3.21 -7.49
C ASP A 96 16.90 -3.99 -6.23
N ALA A 97 15.91 -4.65 -5.60
CA ALA A 97 16.18 -5.50 -4.44
C ALA A 97 17.03 -6.73 -4.81
N TYR A 98 16.82 -7.29 -5.98
CA TYR A 98 17.64 -8.38 -6.50
C TYR A 98 19.05 -7.92 -6.84
N GLU A 99 19.19 -6.78 -7.52
CA GLU A 99 20.49 -6.17 -7.90
C GLU A 99 21.34 -5.92 -6.66
N LEU A 100 20.75 -5.40 -5.57
CA LEU A 100 21.43 -5.25 -4.29
C LEU A 100 21.99 -6.58 -3.76
N LEU A 101 21.22 -7.68 -3.83
CA LEU A 101 21.70 -9.00 -3.44
C LEU A 101 22.77 -9.54 -4.40
N GLU A 102 22.65 -9.24 -5.69
CA GLU A 102 23.64 -9.62 -6.71
C GLU A 102 24.98 -8.92 -6.47
N ASP A 103 24.97 -7.63 -6.19
CA ASP A 103 26.16 -6.87 -5.84
C ASP A 103 26.88 -7.44 -4.60
N ILE A 104 26.10 -7.75 -3.56
CA ILE A 104 26.63 -8.41 -2.35
C ILE A 104 27.24 -9.76 -2.70
N ALA A 105 26.57 -10.56 -3.52
CA ALA A 105 27.03 -11.89 -3.93
C ALA A 105 28.30 -11.82 -4.79
N ILE A 106 28.42 -10.82 -5.67
CA ILE A 106 29.60 -10.57 -6.48
C ILE A 106 30.80 -10.18 -5.59
N ILE A 107 30.60 -9.21 -4.68
CA ILE A 107 31.65 -8.76 -3.74
C ILE A 107 32.13 -9.91 -2.86
N SER A 108 31.21 -10.79 -2.45
CA SER A 108 31.48 -11.94 -1.59
C SER A 108 32.02 -13.16 -2.37
N GLY A 109 32.04 -13.13 -3.71
CA GLY A 109 32.42 -14.26 -4.55
C GLY A 109 31.49 -15.46 -4.45
N THR A 110 30.20 -15.21 -4.25
CA THR A 110 29.17 -16.24 -3.97
C THR A 110 27.94 -16.09 -4.87
N LYS A 111 28.14 -15.60 -6.10
CA LYS A 111 27.04 -15.35 -7.06
C LYS A 111 26.23 -16.61 -7.36
N GLU A 112 26.83 -17.77 -7.31
CA GLU A 112 26.19 -19.07 -7.53
C GLU A 112 25.15 -19.44 -6.47
N ARG A 113 25.13 -18.70 -5.35
CA ARG A 113 24.15 -18.88 -4.25
C ARG A 113 22.90 -18.02 -4.40
N LEU A 114 22.89 -17.12 -5.38
CA LEU A 114 21.75 -16.26 -5.68
C LEU A 114 20.87 -16.91 -6.76
N HIS A 115 19.59 -17.06 -6.46
CA HIS A 115 18.62 -17.73 -7.32
C HIS A 115 17.45 -16.80 -7.60
N LEU A 116 17.17 -16.54 -8.88
CA LEU A 116 16.00 -15.80 -9.36
C LEU A 116 14.92 -16.79 -9.79
N TYR A 117 13.68 -16.54 -9.40
CA TYR A 117 12.52 -17.36 -9.76
C TYR A 117 11.67 -16.64 -10.80
N LYS A 118 11.29 -17.38 -11.83
CA LYS A 118 10.36 -16.88 -12.85
C LYS A 118 8.93 -17.09 -12.36
N PRO A 119 8.03 -16.13 -12.60
CA PRO A 119 6.63 -16.30 -12.24
C PRO A 119 6.00 -17.45 -13.02
N THR A 120 5.12 -18.19 -12.40
CA THR A 120 4.28 -19.20 -13.04
C THR A 120 3.21 -18.54 -13.91
N LYS A 121 2.54 -19.31 -14.78
CA LYS A 121 1.44 -18.78 -15.59
C LYS A 121 0.27 -18.30 -14.72
N GLU A 122 0.00 -19.02 -13.65
CA GLU A 122 -1.04 -18.68 -12.67
C GLU A 122 -0.73 -17.34 -11.96
N GLU A 123 0.52 -17.15 -11.55
CA GLU A 123 0.96 -15.91 -10.91
C GLU A 123 0.88 -14.71 -11.85
N VAL A 124 1.15 -14.89 -13.15
CA VAL A 124 0.99 -13.82 -14.16
C VAL A 124 -0.50 -13.44 -14.29
N ILE A 125 -1.40 -14.42 -14.36
CA ILE A 125 -2.85 -14.17 -14.45
C ILE A 125 -3.36 -13.45 -13.19
N GLU A 126 -2.88 -13.84 -12.01
CA GLU A 126 -3.23 -13.16 -10.75
C GLU A 126 -2.73 -11.72 -10.72
N GLU A 127 -1.53 -11.43 -11.26
CA GLU A 127 -0.99 -10.06 -11.34
C GLU A 127 -1.89 -9.18 -12.22
N GLU A 128 -2.24 -9.65 -13.41
CA GLU A 128 -3.15 -8.95 -14.31
C GLU A 128 -4.53 -8.72 -13.67
N THR A 129 -5.00 -9.70 -12.89
CA THR A 129 -6.28 -9.60 -12.17
C THR A 129 -6.21 -8.56 -11.06
N ALA A 130 -5.10 -8.55 -10.31
CA ALA A 130 -4.88 -7.56 -9.26
C ALA A 130 -4.79 -6.14 -9.82
N GLU A 131 -4.11 -5.97 -10.95
CA GLU A 131 -4.01 -4.68 -11.64
C GLU A 131 -5.37 -4.18 -12.13
N LYS A 132 -6.15 -5.03 -12.80
CA LYS A 132 -7.54 -4.73 -13.20
C LYS A 132 -8.40 -4.34 -12.00
N ASN A 133 -8.27 -5.03 -10.87
CA ASN A 133 -9.01 -4.71 -9.65
C ASN A 133 -8.58 -3.36 -9.05
N ARG A 134 -7.31 -3.02 -9.11
CA ARG A 134 -6.79 -1.68 -8.69
C ARG A 134 -7.37 -0.57 -9.58
N GLU A 135 -7.38 -0.76 -10.90
CA GLU A 135 -7.96 0.21 -11.84
C GLU A 135 -9.48 0.36 -11.63
N LEU A 136 -10.19 -0.75 -11.47
CA LEU A 136 -11.63 -0.73 -11.18
C LEU A 136 -11.91 -0.03 -9.83
N SER A 137 -11.04 -0.21 -8.84
CA SER A 137 -11.17 0.47 -7.55
C SER A 137 -10.94 1.97 -7.66
N LYS A 138 -9.93 2.40 -8.44
CA LYS A 138 -9.70 3.81 -8.76
C LYS A 138 -10.93 4.41 -9.45
N ASN A 139 -11.51 3.69 -10.42
CA ASN A 139 -12.70 4.14 -11.15
C ASN A 139 -13.99 4.10 -10.31
N ARG A 140 -14.12 3.19 -9.34
CA ARG A 140 -15.28 3.15 -8.41
C ARG A 140 -15.37 4.37 -7.51
N HIS A 141 -14.25 5.01 -7.23
CA HIS A 141 -14.16 6.22 -6.40
C HIS A 141 -14.05 7.50 -7.23
N HIS A 142 -14.29 7.42 -8.55
CA HIS A 142 -14.34 8.62 -9.38
C HIS A 142 -15.70 9.29 -9.20
N PHE A 143 -15.76 10.22 -8.23
CA PHE A 143 -16.94 11.05 -8.00
C PHE A 143 -16.98 12.18 -9.02
N LYS A 144 -18.18 12.47 -9.53
CA LYS A 144 -18.37 13.67 -10.33
C LYS A 144 -18.04 14.90 -9.50
N GLU A 145 -17.46 15.90 -10.14
CA GLU A 145 -17.35 17.21 -9.52
C GLU A 145 -18.76 17.75 -9.26
N ILE A 146 -19.05 18.05 -8.02
CA ILE A 146 -20.33 18.64 -7.63
C ILE A 146 -20.09 19.89 -6.81
N LYS A 147 -20.95 20.91 -7.04
CA LYS A 147 -20.99 22.13 -6.27
C LYS A 147 -22.13 22.07 -5.28
N PHE A 148 -21.89 22.54 -4.06
CA PHE A 148 -22.86 22.53 -2.99
C PHE A 148 -22.62 23.66 -1.99
N LYS A 149 -23.65 23.98 -1.20
CA LYS A 149 -23.52 24.89 -0.06
C LYS A 149 -23.71 24.12 1.24
N SER A 150 -23.12 24.59 2.30
CA SER A 150 -23.31 24.03 3.64
C SER A 150 -23.69 25.15 4.59
N SER A 151 -24.86 25.04 5.22
CA SER A 151 -25.33 26.00 6.22
C SER A 151 -24.45 26.05 7.46
N LEU A 152 -23.67 24.99 7.72
CA LEU A 152 -22.73 24.91 8.83
C LEU A 152 -21.66 26.03 8.79
N THR A 153 -21.20 26.39 7.58
CA THR A 153 -20.17 27.41 7.36
C THR A 153 -20.69 28.64 6.62
N ASN A 154 -21.88 28.55 6.07
CA ASN A 154 -22.49 29.52 5.15
C ASN A 154 -21.64 29.77 3.88
N LYS A 155 -20.84 28.77 3.45
CA LYS A 155 -19.95 28.83 2.30
C LYS A 155 -20.38 27.87 1.20
N ALA A 156 -19.93 28.18 -0.02
CA ALA A 156 -20.03 27.29 -1.17
C ALA A 156 -18.75 26.46 -1.32
N TYR A 157 -18.93 25.22 -1.70
CA TYR A 157 -17.87 24.22 -1.88
C TYR A 157 -18.05 23.49 -3.21
N TYR A 158 -16.96 22.90 -3.68
CA TYR A 158 -17.04 21.83 -4.66
C TYR A 158 -16.21 20.64 -4.20
N SER A 159 -16.63 19.46 -4.62
CA SER A 159 -15.91 18.22 -4.37
C SER A 159 -15.45 17.60 -5.68
N LYS A 160 -14.28 16.99 -5.67
CA LYS A 160 -13.74 16.22 -6.79
C LYS A 160 -12.86 15.09 -6.31
N THR A 161 -12.71 14.06 -7.15
CA THR A 161 -11.70 13.03 -6.93
C THR A 161 -10.32 13.62 -7.24
N LYS A 162 -9.35 13.41 -6.35
CA LYS A 162 -7.95 13.75 -6.56
C LYS A 162 -7.23 12.66 -7.34
N ASP A 163 -6.02 12.94 -7.82
CA ASP A 163 -5.22 12.00 -8.61
C ASP A 163 -4.89 10.71 -7.82
N ASP A 164 -4.82 10.80 -6.48
CA ASP A 164 -4.65 9.66 -5.58
C ASP A 164 -5.94 8.84 -5.33
N GLY A 165 -7.05 9.18 -6.02
CA GLY A 165 -8.35 8.54 -5.86
C GLY A 165 -9.13 8.98 -4.62
N THR A 166 -8.59 9.87 -3.78
CA THR A 166 -9.29 10.38 -2.60
C THR A 166 -10.24 11.53 -2.93
N LEU A 167 -11.27 11.72 -2.09
CA LEU A 167 -12.22 12.81 -2.23
C LEU A 167 -11.65 14.11 -1.65
N GLY A 168 -11.43 15.10 -2.50
CA GLY A 168 -11.12 16.49 -2.13
C GLY A 168 -12.39 17.31 -1.98
N ILE A 169 -12.46 18.20 -0.98
CA ILE A 169 -13.49 19.21 -0.82
C ILE A 169 -12.79 20.57 -0.76
N TYR A 170 -13.21 21.47 -1.63
CA TYR A 170 -12.57 22.77 -1.83
C TYR A 170 -13.57 23.89 -1.58
N GLU A 171 -13.16 24.95 -0.93
CA GLU A 171 -13.95 26.16 -0.83
C GLU A 171 -13.99 26.87 -2.20
N GLU A 172 -15.18 27.14 -2.74
CA GLU A 172 -15.33 27.66 -4.11
C GLU A 172 -14.69 29.06 -4.28
N ALA A 173 -14.78 29.89 -3.26
CA ALA A 173 -14.24 31.27 -3.31
C ALA A 173 -12.71 31.35 -3.33
N THR A 174 -12.02 30.42 -2.68
CA THR A 174 -10.56 30.44 -2.50
C THR A 174 -9.84 29.38 -3.31
N ASN A 175 -10.55 28.37 -3.80
CA ASN A 175 -10.02 27.16 -4.42
C ASN A 175 -9.04 26.38 -3.51
N ILE A 176 -9.17 26.56 -2.19
CA ILE A 176 -8.32 25.87 -1.20
C ILE A 176 -9.03 24.62 -0.72
N GLU A 177 -8.29 23.49 -0.66
CA GLU A 177 -8.80 22.25 -0.10
C GLU A 177 -9.04 22.39 1.41
N VAL A 178 -10.20 21.96 1.88
CA VAL A 178 -10.51 21.87 3.31
C VAL A 178 -9.53 20.87 3.94
N PRO A 179 -8.72 21.26 4.93
CA PRO A 179 -7.77 20.36 5.56
C PRO A 179 -8.46 19.18 6.25
N ASN A 180 -7.78 18.04 6.35
CA ASN A 180 -8.35 16.86 7.03
C ASN A 180 -8.64 17.12 8.53
N ASN A 181 -7.84 17.99 9.16
CA ASN A 181 -7.95 18.34 10.58
C ASN A 181 -8.69 19.65 10.82
N SER A 182 -9.45 20.15 9.83
CA SER A 182 -10.21 21.39 9.97
C SER A 182 -11.41 21.22 10.93
N ASN A 183 -11.84 22.35 11.49
CA ASN A 183 -13.11 22.43 12.22
C ASN A 183 -13.96 23.54 11.57
N PRO A 184 -15.08 23.21 10.90
CA PRO A 184 -15.62 21.86 10.72
C PRO A 184 -14.81 21.00 9.74
N SER A 185 -14.85 19.67 9.95
CA SER A 185 -14.18 18.71 9.09
C SER A 185 -14.92 18.53 7.75
N LYS A 186 -14.24 17.98 6.74
CA LYS A 186 -14.84 17.61 5.44
C LYS A 186 -16.14 16.82 5.59
N LYS A 187 -16.14 15.85 6.51
CA LYS A 187 -17.32 15.01 6.80
C LYS A 187 -18.48 15.83 7.36
N GLN A 188 -18.21 16.75 8.28
CA GLN A 188 -19.23 17.62 8.86
C GLN A 188 -19.84 18.58 7.83
N ILE A 189 -19.00 19.14 6.94
CA ILE A 189 -19.45 20.03 5.86
C ILE A 189 -20.38 19.28 4.90
N LEU A 190 -20.00 18.09 4.43
CA LEU A 190 -20.84 17.26 3.58
C LEU A 190 -22.11 16.77 4.27
N LEU A 191 -22.01 16.36 5.54
CA LEU A 191 -23.14 15.93 6.34
C LEU A 191 -24.21 17.02 6.41
N GLN A 192 -23.79 18.26 6.67
CA GLN A 192 -24.72 19.38 6.73
C GLN A 192 -25.32 19.69 5.36
N ALA A 193 -24.51 19.65 4.28
CA ALA A 193 -25.02 19.87 2.94
C ALA A 193 -26.11 18.83 2.55
N VAL A 194 -25.94 17.56 2.93
CA VAL A 194 -26.98 16.54 2.72
C VAL A 194 -28.25 16.85 3.52
N LYS A 195 -28.11 17.28 4.78
CA LYS A 195 -29.24 17.69 5.61
C LYS A 195 -29.96 18.93 5.07
N ASP A 196 -29.23 19.91 4.57
CA ASP A 196 -29.77 21.14 3.98
C ASP A 196 -30.66 20.84 2.75
N LEU A 197 -30.43 19.70 2.09
CA LEU A 197 -31.26 19.17 1.01
C LEU A 197 -32.33 18.15 1.48
N ASN A 198 -32.65 18.14 2.76
CA ASN A 198 -33.58 17.18 3.39
C ASN A 198 -33.20 15.71 3.20
N GLY A 199 -31.90 15.43 3.06
CA GLY A 199 -31.39 14.05 3.00
C GLY A 199 -31.33 13.41 4.39
N GLU A 200 -31.79 12.18 4.50
CA GLU A 200 -31.63 11.37 5.70
C GLU A 200 -30.19 10.91 5.85
N VAL A 201 -29.68 10.85 7.08
CA VAL A 201 -28.30 10.47 7.36
C VAL A 201 -28.23 9.51 8.54
N GLU A 202 -27.57 8.38 8.32
CA GLU A 202 -27.29 7.39 9.35
C GLU A 202 -26.10 7.79 10.22
N SER A 203 -26.04 7.33 11.47
CA SER A 203 -25.02 7.73 12.45
C SER A 203 -23.59 7.38 12.03
N ASN A 204 -23.39 6.28 11.29
CA ASN A 204 -22.06 5.75 10.92
C ASN A 204 -21.70 5.97 9.44
N ILE A 205 -22.33 6.92 8.76
CA ILE A 205 -22.09 7.21 7.35
C ILE A 205 -20.66 7.65 7.08
N THR A 206 -20.04 7.13 6.03
CA THR A 206 -18.69 7.51 5.61
C THR A 206 -18.70 8.78 4.75
N LEU A 207 -17.52 9.42 4.58
CA LEU A 207 -17.34 10.57 3.69
C LEU A 207 -17.80 10.26 2.25
N TYR A 208 -17.43 9.10 1.73
CA TYR A 208 -17.77 8.64 0.37
C TYR A 208 -19.28 8.38 0.21
N GLN A 209 -19.93 7.79 1.20
CA GLN A 209 -21.39 7.59 1.18
C GLN A 209 -22.15 8.92 1.23
N LEU A 210 -21.64 9.91 1.97
CA LEU A 210 -22.19 11.27 1.97
C LEU A 210 -22.08 11.92 0.61
N GLN A 211 -20.93 11.82 -0.05
CA GLN A 211 -20.71 12.33 -1.41
C GLN A 211 -21.72 11.73 -2.39
N HIS A 212 -21.84 10.42 -2.40
CA HIS A 212 -22.80 9.73 -3.30
C HIS A 212 -24.26 10.11 -3.02
N ARG A 213 -24.61 10.31 -1.75
CA ARG A 213 -25.97 10.76 -1.36
C ARG A 213 -26.22 12.20 -1.83
N LEU A 214 -25.23 13.07 -1.69
CA LEU A 214 -25.30 14.45 -2.15
C LEU A 214 -25.44 14.53 -3.68
N GLU A 215 -24.70 13.72 -4.44
CA GLU A 215 -24.82 13.59 -5.88
C GLU A 215 -26.25 13.22 -6.30
N LYS A 216 -26.85 12.23 -5.63
CA LYS A 216 -28.25 11.83 -5.90
C LYS A 216 -29.27 12.92 -5.60
N LEU A 217 -29.06 13.72 -4.55
CA LEU A 217 -29.96 14.81 -4.17
C LEU A 217 -29.89 15.97 -5.14
N LEU A 218 -28.67 16.29 -5.64
CA LEU A 218 -28.45 17.37 -6.60
C LEU A 218 -28.81 16.98 -8.05
N SER A 219 -29.03 15.70 -8.33
CA SER A 219 -29.42 15.19 -9.66
C SER A 219 -30.94 15.12 -9.85
N LYS A 220 -31.72 15.44 -8.81
CA LYS A 220 -33.18 15.53 -8.85
C LYS A 220 -33.64 16.94 -9.16
#